data_87c86838f2ffaead09514fd891d35005
#
_entry.id   87c86838f2ffaead09514fd891d35005
#
_cell.length_a   1.000
_cell.length_b   1.000
_cell.length_c   1.000
_cell.angle_alpha   90.00
_cell.angle_beta   90.00
_cell.angle_gamma   90.00
#
_symmetry.space_group_name_H-M   'P 1'
#
loop_
_entity.id
_entity.type
_entity.pdbx_description
1 polymer ?
#
loop_
_entity_poly.entity_id
_entity_poly.type
_entity_poly.pdbx_seq_one_letter_code
_entity_poly.pdbx_strand_id
1 'polypeptide(L)'
;IGGIAGYGMNVSGCNTLVNLNGSGNCVGTIAGEIDPDGSASDNYFVHETEAGIDGISYAGKAEGMSYEAFMARDGIPAEFSSFAVTFTANGEVVKTITFAYGGSIDESQIPDCPTVEGNYGTWPEYDYSHLTFDLEVKAEYTAVSTVVAGDLYADNSRTPIVLAEGAFDPATDVHITSAEADGPTLRGNQKLYMKYNVEILN
;
A
#
# COMPACT_ATOMS: atom_id res chain seq x y z
N ILE A 1 22.15 5.88 9.07
CA ILE A 1 21.01 6.50 8.38
C ILE A 1 20.55 7.68 9.20
N GLY A 2 20.27 8.81 8.57
CA GLY A 2 19.72 9.99 9.25
C GLY A 2 18.68 10.70 8.39
N GLY A 3 17.68 11.30 9.02
CA GLY A 3 16.64 12.05 8.32
C GLY A 3 17.18 13.29 7.59
N ILE A 4 18.21 13.93 8.14
CA ILE A 4 18.91 15.08 7.53
C ILE A 4 20.29 14.66 6.99
N ALA A 5 21.07 13.96 7.80
CA ALA A 5 22.43 13.54 7.44
C ALA A 5 22.71 12.11 7.89
N GLY A 6 23.31 11.29 7.03
CA GLY A 6 23.83 9.99 7.43
C GLY A 6 25.02 10.14 8.39
N TYR A 7 25.93 11.09 8.08
CA TYR A 7 27.05 11.53 8.88
C TYR A 7 27.20 13.04 8.74
N GLY A 8 27.34 13.75 9.84
CA GLY A 8 27.41 15.21 9.84
C GLY A 8 28.50 15.76 10.73
N MET A 9 29.15 16.89 10.35
CA MET A 9 30.07 17.61 11.18
C MET A 9 29.35 18.64 12.06
N ASN A 10 28.48 19.44 11.45
CA ASN A 10 27.67 20.42 12.19
C ASN A 10 26.23 20.34 11.69
N VAL A 11 25.30 19.98 12.58
CA VAL A 11 23.87 19.85 12.29
C VAL A 11 23.10 20.66 13.31
N SER A 12 22.45 21.73 12.87
CA SER A 12 21.73 22.63 13.78
C SER A 12 20.48 23.24 13.17
N GLY A 13 19.47 23.52 14.00
CA GLY A 13 18.24 24.17 13.61
C GLY A 13 17.36 23.34 12.68
N CYS A 14 17.53 22.03 12.66
CA CYS A 14 16.80 21.14 11.78
C CYS A 14 15.49 20.66 12.42
N ASN A 15 14.48 20.48 11.58
CA ASN A 15 13.20 19.90 11.96
C ASN A 15 12.91 18.69 11.09
N THR A 16 12.54 17.56 11.70
CA THR A 16 12.19 16.34 10.95
C THR A 16 10.92 15.68 11.44
N LEU A 17 10.21 15.14 10.50
CA LEU A 17 9.11 14.21 10.68
C LEU A 17 9.33 13.13 9.63
N VAL A 18 10.00 12.04 9.99
CA VAL A 18 10.44 11.00 9.07
C VAL A 18 10.17 9.63 9.66
N ASN A 19 9.86 8.70 8.80
CA ASN A 19 9.87 7.28 9.12
C ASN A 19 11.18 6.68 8.60
N LEU A 20 12.00 6.16 9.51
CA LEU A 20 13.28 5.56 9.16
C LEU A 20 13.11 4.04 9.03
N ASN A 21 13.24 3.56 7.80
CA ASN A 21 13.33 2.13 7.52
C ASN A 21 14.82 1.74 7.41
N GLY A 22 15.40 1.28 8.50
CA GLY A 22 16.78 0.82 8.52
C GLY A 22 17.13 0.10 9.80
N SER A 23 17.95 -0.92 9.69
CA SER A 23 18.53 -1.63 10.82
C SER A 23 20.03 -1.44 10.81
N GLY A 24 20.63 -1.24 11.96
CA GLY A 24 22.07 -1.12 12.12
C GLY A 24 22.46 -0.07 13.15
N ASN A 25 23.76 0.17 13.25
CA ASN A 25 24.31 1.25 14.06
C ASN A 25 24.17 2.58 13.30
N CYS A 26 24.22 3.68 14.00
CA CYS A 26 24.17 5.02 13.42
C CYS A 26 22.83 5.32 12.72
N VAL A 27 21.72 5.18 13.45
CA VAL A 27 20.36 5.54 13.00
C VAL A 27 19.83 6.67 13.86
N GLY A 28 19.33 7.74 13.23
CA GLY A 28 18.72 8.86 13.94
C GLY A 28 17.83 9.71 13.06
N THR A 29 16.77 10.25 13.62
CA THR A 29 15.77 11.09 12.89
C THR A 29 16.38 12.40 12.41
N ILE A 30 17.42 12.90 13.06
CA ILE A 30 18.22 14.06 12.64
C ILE A 30 19.48 13.59 11.91
N ALA A 31 20.34 12.83 12.57
CA ALA A 31 21.57 12.33 11.98
C ALA A 31 21.87 10.89 12.39
N GLY A 32 22.44 10.11 11.50
CA GLY A 32 22.94 8.78 11.83
C GLY A 32 24.11 8.88 12.81
N GLU A 33 25.04 9.78 12.55
CA GLU A 33 26.21 10.03 13.40
C GLU A 33 26.67 11.48 13.25
N ILE A 34 27.22 12.05 14.31
CA ILE A 34 27.92 13.35 14.29
C ILE A 34 29.38 13.08 14.52
N ASP A 35 30.24 13.72 13.72
CA ASP A 35 31.70 13.67 13.86
C ASP A 35 32.10 14.00 15.30
N PRO A 36 33.09 13.29 15.89
CA PRO A 36 33.56 13.57 17.25
C PRO A 36 33.99 15.02 17.48
N ASP A 37 34.52 15.67 16.44
CA ASP A 37 34.91 17.09 16.47
C ASP A 37 33.79 18.03 16.01
N GLY A 38 32.61 17.46 15.73
CA GLY A 38 31.43 18.17 15.24
C GLY A 38 30.51 18.68 16.34
N SER A 39 29.41 19.28 15.92
CA SER A 39 28.38 19.81 16.82
C SER A 39 26.97 19.54 16.34
N ALA A 40 26.05 19.40 17.31
CA ALA A 40 24.62 19.37 17.05
C ALA A 40 23.90 20.27 18.06
N SER A 41 22.95 21.10 17.61
CA SER A 41 22.16 21.95 18.47
C SER A 41 20.81 22.31 17.84
N ASP A 42 19.82 22.53 18.68
CA ASP A 42 18.51 23.06 18.29
C ASP A 42 17.82 22.25 17.18
N ASN A 43 18.03 20.94 17.17
CA ASN A 43 17.36 20.04 16.26
C ASN A 43 16.15 19.42 16.95
N TYR A 44 15.03 19.32 16.22
CA TYR A 44 13.77 18.82 16.77
C TYR A 44 13.15 17.82 15.82
N PHE A 45 12.50 16.81 16.39
CA PHE A 45 11.87 15.77 15.59
C PHE A 45 10.60 15.24 16.24
N VAL A 46 9.72 14.72 15.40
CA VAL A 46 8.52 13.99 15.83
C VAL A 46 8.78 12.52 15.60
N HIS A 47 8.91 11.78 16.67
CA HIS A 47 8.93 10.32 16.60
C HIS A 47 8.63 9.71 17.97
N GLU A 48 7.88 8.61 17.99
CA GLU A 48 7.49 7.95 19.23
C GLU A 48 8.54 6.96 19.72
N THR A 49 9.34 6.38 18.83
CA THR A 49 10.25 5.27 19.15
C THR A 49 11.69 5.48 18.70
N GLU A 50 11.94 6.36 17.74
CA GLU A 50 13.26 6.61 17.19
C GLU A 50 13.99 7.72 17.95
N ALA A 51 15.31 7.63 17.97
CA ALA A 51 16.16 8.64 18.59
C ALA A 51 16.65 9.68 17.57
N GLY A 52 17.12 10.80 18.07
CA GLY A 52 17.56 11.90 17.22
C GLY A 52 18.89 11.67 16.51
N ILE A 53 19.89 11.14 17.23
CA ILE A 53 21.25 10.95 16.71
C ILE A 53 21.79 9.63 17.25
N ASP A 54 22.21 8.74 16.36
CA ASP A 54 22.88 7.46 16.69
C ASP A 54 22.18 6.69 17.81
N GLY A 55 20.87 6.53 17.70
CA GLY A 55 20.08 5.84 18.73
C GLY A 55 19.92 6.61 20.03
N ILE A 56 20.33 7.88 20.13
CA ILE A 56 20.28 8.71 21.32
C ILE A 56 19.53 10.02 21.04
N SER A 57 18.68 10.43 21.98
CA SER A 57 18.11 11.77 22.00
C SER A 57 18.82 12.65 23.02
N TYR A 58 19.21 13.83 22.61
CA TYR A 58 19.98 14.76 23.44
C TYR A 58 19.20 16.04 23.68
N ALA A 59 19.03 16.42 24.94
CA ALA A 59 18.55 17.75 25.30
C ALA A 59 19.43 18.85 24.71
N GLY A 60 18.83 19.82 24.02
CA GLY A 60 19.54 20.91 23.36
C GLY A 60 20.34 20.54 22.11
N LYS A 61 20.35 19.26 21.72
CA LYS A 61 21.05 18.79 20.52
C LYS A 61 20.06 18.22 19.49
N ALA A 62 19.27 17.24 19.91
CA ALA A 62 18.20 16.65 19.11
C ALA A 62 17.09 16.20 20.06
N GLU A 63 16.01 16.95 20.09
CA GLU A 63 14.91 16.75 21.04
C GLU A 63 13.70 16.16 20.33
N GLY A 64 13.26 14.98 20.81
CA GLY A 64 12.01 14.34 20.39
C GLY A 64 10.82 14.99 21.10
N MET A 65 9.73 15.16 20.38
CA MET A 65 8.50 15.73 20.93
C MET A 65 7.25 15.19 20.23
N SER A 66 6.09 15.42 20.84
CA SER A 66 4.82 15.12 20.18
C SER A 66 4.62 16.02 18.96
N TYR A 67 3.82 15.54 18.01
CA TYR A 67 3.46 16.34 16.83
C TYR A 67 2.82 17.67 17.19
N GLU A 68 1.95 17.71 18.19
CA GLU A 68 1.30 18.94 18.67
C GLU A 68 2.32 19.97 19.18
N ALA A 69 3.29 19.51 20.00
CA ALA A 69 4.34 20.37 20.49
C ALA A 69 5.28 20.85 19.39
N PHE A 70 5.55 19.98 18.39
CA PHE A 70 6.35 20.32 17.23
C PHE A 70 5.68 21.41 16.39
N MET A 71 4.40 21.24 16.06
CA MET A 71 3.63 22.23 15.28
C MET A 71 3.37 23.55 15.99
N ALA A 72 3.43 23.56 17.34
CA ALA A 72 3.30 24.80 18.14
C ALA A 72 4.57 25.66 18.13
N ARG A 73 5.67 25.19 17.54
CA ARG A 73 6.92 25.93 17.45
C ARG A 73 6.87 26.98 16.36
N ASP A 74 7.55 28.09 16.58
CA ASP A 74 7.70 29.13 15.55
C ASP A 74 8.56 28.63 14.38
N GLY A 75 8.16 28.98 13.17
CA GLY A 75 8.94 28.72 11.95
C GLY A 75 8.82 27.29 11.39
N ILE A 76 7.92 26.48 11.89
CA ILE A 76 7.63 25.16 11.29
C ILE A 76 6.95 25.36 9.93
N PRO A 77 7.48 24.78 8.84
CA PRO A 77 6.87 24.87 7.52
C PRO A 77 5.47 24.24 7.46
N ALA A 78 4.59 24.84 6.65
CA ALA A 78 3.21 24.37 6.51
C ALA A 78 3.10 22.95 5.93
N GLU A 79 4.11 22.50 5.22
CA GLU A 79 4.23 21.15 4.65
C GLU A 79 4.16 20.06 5.72
N PHE A 80 4.55 20.36 6.96
CA PHE A 80 4.40 19.42 8.08
C PHE A 80 2.95 19.27 8.58
N SER A 81 2.00 20.06 8.08
CA SER A 81 0.59 20.02 8.51
C SER A 81 -0.35 19.23 7.62
N SER A 82 0.10 18.81 6.44
CA SER A 82 -0.73 18.11 5.46
C SER A 82 0.03 16.98 4.80
N PHE A 83 -0.56 15.82 4.79
CA PHE A 83 0.01 14.59 4.24
C PHE A 83 -0.92 13.99 3.20
N ALA A 84 -0.38 13.11 2.36
CA ALA A 84 -1.15 12.47 1.32
C ALA A 84 -0.79 11.00 1.11
N VAL A 85 -1.80 10.19 0.81
CA VAL A 85 -1.61 8.90 0.16
C VAL A 85 -1.83 9.09 -1.33
N THR A 86 -0.83 8.73 -2.13
CA THR A 86 -0.89 8.83 -3.59
C THR A 86 -0.88 7.42 -4.19
N PHE A 87 -1.98 7.05 -4.82
CA PHE A 87 -2.12 5.80 -5.57
C PHE A 87 -1.60 6.00 -6.99
N THR A 88 -0.63 5.19 -7.40
CA THR A 88 -0.02 5.27 -8.73
C THR A 88 -0.12 3.95 -9.46
N ALA A 89 -0.42 4.01 -10.75
CA ALA A 89 -0.49 2.86 -11.63
C ALA A 89 0.25 3.16 -12.94
N ASN A 90 1.16 2.31 -13.35
CA ASN A 90 1.98 2.50 -14.56
C ASN A 90 2.74 3.84 -14.61
N GLY A 91 3.09 4.38 -13.45
CA GLY A 91 3.77 5.67 -13.34
C GLY A 91 2.86 6.90 -13.39
N GLU A 92 1.55 6.70 -13.49
CA GLU A 92 0.55 7.79 -13.46
C GLU A 92 -0.18 7.81 -12.12
N VAL A 93 -0.54 9.00 -11.65
CA VAL A 93 -1.34 9.19 -10.44
C VAL A 93 -2.80 8.85 -10.74
N VAL A 94 -3.33 7.86 -10.03
CA VAL A 94 -4.74 7.47 -10.08
C VAL A 94 -5.56 8.33 -9.14
N LYS A 95 -5.08 8.50 -7.90
CA LYS A 95 -5.76 9.29 -6.88
C LYS A 95 -4.78 9.76 -5.81
N THR A 96 -5.02 10.94 -5.29
CA THR A 96 -4.36 11.46 -4.10
C THR A 96 -5.41 11.75 -3.03
N ILE A 97 -5.18 11.28 -1.81
CA ILE A 97 -6.07 11.48 -0.66
C ILE A 97 -5.26 12.17 0.43
N THR A 98 -5.69 13.36 0.83
CA THR A 98 -5.02 14.12 1.88
C THR A 98 -5.57 13.74 3.26
N PHE A 99 -4.69 13.76 4.25
CA PHE A 99 -5.05 13.48 5.65
C PHE A 99 -4.25 14.37 6.61
N ALA A 100 -4.71 14.47 7.83
CA ALA A 100 -3.96 15.09 8.93
C ALA A 100 -3.10 14.05 9.64
N TYR A 101 -2.04 14.48 10.31
CA TYR A 101 -1.17 13.60 11.12
C TYR A 101 -1.98 12.69 12.06
N GLY A 102 -1.71 11.40 12.03
CA GLY A 102 -2.44 10.39 12.79
C GLY A 102 -3.85 10.09 12.24
N GLY A 103 -4.19 10.63 11.07
CA GLY A 103 -5.47 10.37 10.41
C GLY A 103 -5.55 8.98 9.79
N SER A 104 -6.73 8.65 9.30
CA SER A 104 -7.03 7.38 8.64
C SER A 104 -7.68 7.60 7.28
N ILE A 105 -7.63 6.59 6.43
CA ILE A 105 -8.33 6.52 5.15
C ILE A 105 -9.28 5.32 5.19
N ASP A 106 -10.55 5.57 4.89
CA ASP A 106 -11.55 4.52 4.74
C ASP A 106 -11.34 3.72 3.46
N GLU A 107 -11.64 2.42 3.48
CA GLU A 107 -11.60 1.57 2.29
C GLU A 107 -12.43 2.14 1.13
N SER A 108 -13.56 2.78 1.41
CA SER A 108 -14.41 3.44 0.40
C SER A 108 -13.72 4.62 -0.32
N GLN A 109 -12.64 5.14 0.23
CA GLN A 109 -11.86 6.20 -0.38
C GLN A 109 -10.76 5.68 -1.30
N ILE A 110 -10.35 4.41 -1.14
CA ILE A 110 -9.35 3.75 -1.98
C ILE A 110 -9.92 3.61 -3.40
N PRO A 111 -9.22 4.04 -4.43
CA PRO A 111 -9.71 3.88 -5.80
C PRO A 111 -9.64 2.42 -6.24
N ASP A 112 -10.48 2.05 -7.20
CA ASP A 112 -10.30 0.79 -7.92
C ASP A 112 -8.91 0.78 -8.58
N CYS A 113 -8.24 -0.37 -8.53
CA CYS A 113 -6.96 -0.50 -9.22
C CYS A 113 -7.20 -0.60 -10.72
N PRO A 114 -6.55 0.25 -11.55
CA PRO A 114 -6.73 0.19 -12.99
C PRO A 114 -6.30 -1.16 -13.56
N THR A 115 -7.11 -1.69 -14.46
CA THR A 115 -6.76 -2.90 -15.21
C THR A 115 -5.84 -2.55 -16.38
N VAL A 116 -4.94 -3.45 -16.71
CA VAL A 116 -4.10 -3.40 -17.91
C VAL A 116 -4.40 -4.65 -18.73
N GLU A 117 -4.41 -4.53 -20.06
CA GLU A 117 -4.69 -5.67 -20.93
C GLU A 117 -3.83 -6.89 -20.56
N GLY A 118 -4.48 -8.00 -20.30
CA GLY A 118 -3.82 -9.24 -19.90
C GLY A 118 -3.29 -9.28 -18.47
N ASN A 119 -3.60 -8.28 -17.63
CA ASN A 119 -3.16 -8.25 -16.25
C ASN A 119 -4.26 -7.78 -15.30
N TYR A 120 -4.33 -8.41 -14.15
CA TYR A 120 -5.12 -7.96 -13.02
C TYR A 120 -4.28 -7.07 -12.12
N GLY A 121 -4.81 -5.90 -11.80
CA GLY A 121 -4.13 -4.93 -10.93
C GLY A 121 -4.70 -4.96 -9.51
N THR A 122 -3.82 -4.95 -8.52
CA THR A 122 -4.18 -4.83 -7.11
C THR A 122 -3.36 -3.75 -6.44
N TRP A 123 -3.92 -3.16 -5.40
CA TRP A 123 -3.13 -2.36 -4.47
C TRP A 123 -2.52 -3.29 -3.42
N PRO A 124 -1.23 -3.12 -3.06
CA PRO A 124 -0.65 -3.84 -1.92
C PRO A 124 -1.40 -3.51 -0.63
N GLU A 125 -1.51 -4.50 0.25
CA GLU A 125 -2.11 -4.30 1.57
C GLU A 125 -1.30 -3.31 2.39
N TYR A 126 -1.98 -2.34 2.99
CA TYR A 126 -1.40 -1.35 3.88
C TYR A 126 -2.38 -1.02 5.01
N ASP A 127 -1.85 -0.75 6.20
CA ASP A 127 -2.66 -0.29 7.32
C ASP A 127 -2.87 1.23 7.22
N TYR A 128 -4.07 1.63 6.84
CA TYR A 128 -4.47 3.03 6.71
C TYR A 128 -5.13 3.60 7.98
N SER A 129 -5.09 2.89 9.10
CA SER A 129 -5.78 3.30 10.33
C SER A 129 -5.08 4.42 11.09
N HIS A 130 -3.77 4.58 10.90
CA HIS A 130 -2.97 5.60 11.57
C HIS A 130 -1.80 6.06 10.69
N LEU A 131 -2.01 7.13 9.95
CA LEU A 131 -1.05 7.65 8.97
C LEU A 131 -0.34 8.89 9.50
N THR A 132 0.96 8.91 9.45
CA THR A 132 1.79 9.99 10.01
C THR A 132 2.77 10.62 9.02
N PHE A 133 2.80 10.14 7.77
CA PHE A 133 3.70 10.64 6.70
C PHE A 133 3.08 10.34 5.33
N ASP A 134 3.64 10.99 4.30
CA ASP A 134 3.25 10.74 2.92
C ASP A 134 3.53 9.29 2.53
N LEU A 135 2.59 8.71 1.80
CA LEU A 135 2.67 7.33 1.32
C LEU A 135 2.39 7.27 -0.19
N GLU A 136 3.27 6.63 -0.94
CA GLU A 136 3.00 6.25 -2.32
C GLU A 136 2.65 4.76 -2.38
N VAL A 137 1.44 4.45 -2.89
CA VAL A 137 0.94 3.09 -3.10
C VAL A 137 0.96 2.79 -4.58
N LYS A 138 1.81 1.84 -4.99
CA LYS A 138 1.98 1.46 -6.40
C LYS A 138 1.17 0.23 -6.72
N ALA A 139 0.43 0.26 -7.84
CA ALA A 139 -0.30 -0.90 -8.32
C ALA A 139 0.65 -2.05 -8.63
N GLU A 140 0.27 -3.24 -8.19
CA GLU A 140 0.90 -4.49 -8.54
C GLU A 140 0.05 -5.21 -9.59
N TYR A 141 0.70 -5.77 -10.60
CA TYR A 141 0.03 -6.42 -11.72
C TYR A 141 0.41 -7.89 -11.81
N THR A 142 -0.62 -8.73 -11.84
CA THR A 142 -0.47 -10.17 -12.06
C THR A 142 -1.08 -10.54 -13.42
N ALA A 143 -0.35 -11.30 -14.22
CA ALA A 143 -0.85 -11.75 -15.51
C ALA A 143 -2.09 -12.65 -15.32
N VAL A 144 -3.17 -12.30 -16.00
CA VAL A 144 -4.37 -13.15 -16.05
C VAL A 144 -4.09 -14.27 -17.02
N SER A 145 -4.03 -15.49 -16.50
CA SER A 145 -4.02 -16.64 -17.38
C SER A 145 -5.47 -16.97 -17.78
N THR A 146 -5.74 -17.15 -19.07
CA THR A 146 -6.97 -17.75 -19.55
C THR A 146 -6.96 -19.22 -19.14
N VAL A 147 -7.29 -19.50 -17.90
CA VAL A 147 -7.39 -20.87 -17.42
C VAL A 147 -8.75 -21.41 -17.86
N VAL A 148 -8.70 -22.40 -18.71
CA VAL A 148 -9.78 -23.37 -18.80
C VAL A 148 -9.75 -24.16 -17.49
N ALA A 149 -10.74 -24.00 -16.63
CA ALA A 149 -10.82 -24.74 -15.38
C ALA A 149 -10.70 -26.26 -15.68
N GLY A 150 -9.73 -26.93 -15.03
CA GLY A 150 -9.37 -28.32 -15.36
C GLY A 150 -10.51 -29.34 -15.20
N ASP A 151 -11.52 -29.05 -14.37
CA ASP A 151 -12.66 -29.92 -14.08
C ASP A 151 -13.79 -29.85 -15.12
N LEU A 152 -13.69 -28.98 -16.11
CA LEU A 152 -14.66 -28.87 -17.21
C LEU A 152 -14.80 -30.14 -18.05
N TYR A 153 -13.93 -31.08 -17.91
CA TYR A 153 -13.92 -32.33 -18.68
C TYR A 153 -14.39 -33.56 -17.90
N ALA A 154 -14.76 -33.39 -16.64
CA ALA A 154 -15.16 -34.51 -15.78
C ALA A 154 -16.38 -35.29 -16.29
N ASP A 155 -17.19 -34.68 -17.15
CA ASP A 155 -18.37 -35.26 -17.73
C ASP A 155 -18.26 -35.59 -19.24
N ASN A 156 -17.05 -35.61 -19.82
CA ASN A 156 -16.82 -35.76 -21.25
C ASN A 156 -17.39 -34.63 -22.14
N SER A 157 -17.72 -33.49 -21.58
CA SER A 157 -18.12 -32.34 -22.38
C SER A 157 -16.95 -31.83 -23.21
N ARG A 158 -17.19 -31.58 -24.48
CA ARG A 158 -16.17 -31.05 -25.40
C ARG A 158 -16.23 -29.54 -25.55
N THR A 159 -17.12 -28.89 -24.82
CA THR A 159 -17.29 -27.44 -24.91
C THR A 159 -16.59 -26.79 -23.71
N PRO A 160 -15.43 -26.18 -23.90
CA PRO A 160 -14.76 -25.48 -22.81
C PRO A 160 -15.60 -24.23 -22.42
N ILE A 161 -15.74 -23.99 -21.13
CA ILE A 161 -16.16 -22.69 -20.64
C ILE A 161 -14.91 -21.84 -20.62
N VAL A 162 -14.90 -20.77 -21.40
CA VAL A 162 -13.82 -19.80 -21.45
C VAL A 162 -14.22 -18.62 -20.60
N LEU A 163 -13.47 -18.37 -19.53
CA LEU A 163 -13.62 -17.13 -18.76
C LEU A 163 -12.97 -16.01 -19.56
N ALA A 164 -13.65 -14.88 -19.64
CA ALA A 164 -13.08 -13.71 -20.29
C ALA A 164 -11.82 -13.26 -19.53
N GLU A 165 -10.80 -12.84 -20.28
CA GLU A 165 -9.57 -12.29 -19.71
C GLU A 165 -9.91 -11.12 -18.79
N GLY A 166 -9.37 -11.11 -17.57
CA GLY A 166 -9.67 -10.10 -16.55
C GLY A 166 -11.06 -10.21 -15.90
N ALA A 167 -11.83 -11.26 -16.17
CA ALA A 167 -13.14 -11.43 -15.54
C ALA A 167 -13.06 -11.75 -14.04
N PHE A 168 -11.96 -12.36 -13.60
CA PHE A 168 -11.72 -12.75 -12.21
C PHE A 168 -10.26 -12.52 -11.85
N ASP A 169 -10.03 -12.26 -10.57
CA ASP A 169 -8.69 -12.28 -9.97
C ASP A 169 -8.03 -13.65 -10.22
N PRO A 170 -6.75 -13.73 -10.61
CA PRO A 170 -6.03 -14.99 -10.74
C PRO A 170 -6.02 -15.85 -9.47
N ALA A 171 -6.16 -15.22 -8.30
CA ALA A 171 -6.28 -15.91 -7.01
C ALA A 171 -7.71 -16.41 -6.73
N THR A 172 -8.70 -16.02 -7.53
CA THR A 172 -10.09 -16.45 -7.36
C THR A 172 -10.23 -17.92 -7.75
N ASP A 173 -10.68 -18.73 -6.83
CA ASP A 173 -10.98 -20.15 -7.10
C ASP A 173 -12.35 -20.26 -7.74
N VAL A 174 -12.41 -20.73 -8.97
CA VAL A 174 -13.64 -20.89 -9.74
C VAL A 174 -13.93 -22.36 -9.92
N HIS A 175 -14.94 -22.86 -9.21
CA HIS A 175 -15.41 -24.21 -9.33
C HIS A 175 -16.58 -24.30 -10.34
N ILE A 176 -16.41 -25.12 -11.36
CA ILE A 176 -17.43 -25.37 -12.37
C ILE A 176 -17.79 -26.85 -12.34
N THR A 177 -19.01 -27.15 -11.99
CA THR A 177 -19.55 -28.49 -11.95
C THR A 177 -20.72 -28.65 -12.91
N SER A 178 -20.83 -29.82 -13.54
CA SER A 178 -22.03 -30.15 -14.30
C SER A 178 -23.23 -30.35 -13.34
N ALA A 179 -24.39 -29.85 -13.70
CA ALA A 179 -25.59 -30.01 -12.90
C ALA A 179 -26.62 -30.82 -13.66
N GLU A 180 -27.40 -31.65 -12.94
CA GLU A 180 -28.56 -32.32 -13.54
C GLU A 180 -29.54 -31.27 -14.07
N ALA A 181 -30.10 -31.57 -15.24
CA ALA A 181 -30.95 -30.65 -15.98
C ALA A 181 -32.37 -30.61 -15.41
N ASP A 182 -32.53 -30.01 -14.23
CA ASP A 182 -33.87 -29.53 -13.80
C ASP A 182 -34.21 -28.25 -14.56
N GLY A 183 -34.42 -28.39 -15.83
CA GLY A 183 -34.73 -27.28 -16.72
C GLY A 183 -36.22 -27.04 -16.90
N PRO A 184 -36.60 -25.84 -17.36
CA PRO A 184 -37.98 -25.58 -17.77
C PRO A 184 -38.37 -26.54 -18.90
N THR A 185 -39.61 -26.94 -18.93
CA THR A 185 -40.16 -27.77 -20.03
C THR A 185 -39.86 -27.11 -21.37
N LEU A 186 -38.97 -27.74 -22.14
CA LEU A 186 -38.57 -27.22 -23.44
C LEU A 186 -39.72 -27.47 -24.45
N ARG A 187 -39.95 -26.50 -25.32
CA ARG A 187 -41.00 -26.60 -26.35
C ARG A 187 -40.44 -27.14 -27.66
N GLY A 188 -41.14 -28.13 -28.24
CA GLY A 188 -40.80 -28.62 -29.56
C GLY A 188 -39.50 -29.40 -29.63
N ASN A 189 -38.66 -29.08 -30.61
CA ASN A 189 -37.38 -29.77 -30.86
C ASN A 189 -36.20 -29.21 -30.08
N GLN A 190 -36.43 -28.43 -29.05
CA GLN A 190 -35.34 -27.89 -28.19
C GLN A 190 -34.76 -29.03 -27.33
N LYS A 191 -33.44 -29.05 -27.20
CA LYS A 191 -32.74 -29.96 -26.32
C LYS A 191 -31.88 -29.12 -25.36
N LEU A 192 -31.95 -29.43 -24.07
CA LEU A 192 -31.01 -28.92 -23.11
C LEU A 192 -29.73 -29.77 -23.23
N TYR A 193 -28.62 -29.14 -23.63
CA TYR A 193 -27.39 -29.88 -23.80
C TYR A 193 -26.63 -30.03 -22.48
N MET A 194 -26.53 -28.95 -21.71
CA MET A 194 -25.81 -28.97 -20.42
C MET A 194 -26.25 -27.82 -19.53
N LYS A 195 -26.14 -28.03 -18.24
CA LYS A 195 -26.28 -27.01 -17.20
C LYS A 195 -25.04 -27.07 -16.33
N TYR A 196 -24.49 -25.93 -16.01
CA TYR A 196 -23.32 -25.81 -15.12
C TYR A 196 -23.69 -24.97 -13.90
N ASN A 197 -23.17 -25.37 -12.77
CA ASN A 197 -23.06 -24.52 -11.61
C ASN A 197 -21.66 -23.90 -11.59
N VAL A 198 -21.62 -22.59 -11.43
CA VAL A 198 -20.38 -21.83 -11.30
C VAL A 198 -20.37 -21.24 -9.90
N GLU A 199 -19.40 -21.66 -9.10
CA GLU A 199 -19.15 -21.12 -7.77
C GLU A 199 -17.85 -20.33 -7.81
N ILE A 200 -17.90 -19.11 -7.30
CA ILE A 200 -16.75 -18.21 -7.16
C ILE A 200 -16.44 -18.17 -5.67
N LEU A 201 -15.28 -18.67 -5.30
CA LEU A 201 -14.81 -18.72 -3.93
C LEU A 201 -13.80 -17.58 -3.72
N ASN A 202 -14.13 -16.62 -2.87
CA ASN A 202 -13.26 -15.53 -2.47
C ASN A 202 -12.47 -15.90 -1.22
#